data_bbaec47920b80d7eb530a50fed4c5e74
#
_entry.id   bbaec47920b80d7eb530a50fed4c5e74
#
_cell.length_a   1.000
_cell.length_b   1.000
_cell.length_c   1.000
_cell.angle_alpha   90.00
_cell.angle_beta   90.00
_cell.angle_gamma   90.00
#
_symmetry.space_group_name_H-M   'P 1'
#
loop_
_entity.id
_entity.type
_entity.pdbx_description
1 polymer ?
#
loop_
_entity_poly.entity_id
_entity_poly.type
_entity_poly.pdbx_seq_one_letter_code
_entity_poly.pdbx_strand_id
1 'polypeptide(L)'
;MKPKKLLLLAAVLGIAVCIGAGSICASAQEQPVGNACLTVTGCASVEAEADLCTFGGCVEAAGNDMRAAEEAAAALLRTVKDTFAAYGTVSEESSSAYPAGATGYTAVKYLSFVTDQADQAEEIRAALAKTGVTCLDGGRFSCKEDGEYKLEALRLAIDNAREKAKALGAEGELVHVEEQCCYPCARGGTSDGKVTYTATVRAVFAKARHADARGGQSHAPAEGGAEG
;
A
#
# COMPACT_ATOMS: atom_id res chain seq x y z
N MET A 1 22.45 9.12 -27.44
CA MET A 1 22.57 9.32 -25.97
C MET A 1 22.00 10.67 -25.61
N LYS A 2 20.80 10.72 -25.00
CA LYS A 2 20.16 11.96 -24.53
C LYS A 2 20.32 12.01 -23.02
N PRO A 3 20.73 13.13 -22.41
CA PRO A 3 20.89 13.21 -20.96
C PRO A 3 19.53 13.25 -20.28
N LYS A 4 19.32 12.32 -19.33
CA LYS A 4 18.18 12.33 -18.42
C LYS A 4 18.26 13.57 -17.53
N LYS A 5 17.30 14.46 -17.70
CA LYS A 5 17.14 15.61 -16.81
C LYS A 5 16.61 15.10 -15.46
N LEU A 6 17.49 15.16 -14.47
CA LEU A 6 17.14 14.97 -13.06
C LEU A 6 16.29 16.17 -12.63
N LEU A 7 14.97 16.00 -12.63
CA LEU A 7 14.05 17.00 -12.11
C LEU A 7 13.87 16.70 -10.62
N LEU A 8 14.55 17.47 -9.80
CA LEU A 8 14.34 17.50 -8.34
C LEU A 8 13.00 18.21 -8.12
N LEU A 9 11.94 17.41 -7.90
CA LEU A 9 10.62 17.95 -7.58
C LEU A 9 10.51 18.12 -6.07
N ALA A 10 10.34 19.35 -5.65
CA ALA A 10 10.13 19.74 -4.26
C ALA A 10 8.87 19.08 -3.73
N ALA A 11 9.03 18.33 -2.63
CA ALA A 11 7.92 17.76 -1.87
C ALA A 11 7.05 18.90 -1.31
N VAL A 12 5.85 19.05 -1.85
CA VAL A 12 4.80 19.86 -1.24
C VAL A 12 4.19 19.03 -0.12
N LEU A 13 4.49 19.44 1.11
CA LEU A 13 3.98 18.84 2.34
C LEU A 13 2.47 19.12 2.46
N GLY A 14 1.63 18.27 1.91
CA GLY A 14 0.19 18.25 2.13
C GLY A 14 -0.12 17.49 3.41
N ILE A 15 -0.22 18.17 4.55
CA ILE A 15 -0.72 17.57 5.79
C ILE A 15 -2.22 17.36 5.65
N ALA A 16 -2.62 16.19 5.18
CA ALA A 16 -4.01 15.73 5.29
C ALA A 16 -4.23 15.21 6.71
N VAL A 17 -4.84 16.03 7.56
CA VAL A 17 -5.34 15.61 8.87
C VAL A 17 -6.55 14.71 8.66
N CYS A 18 -6.34 13.40 8.63
CA CYS A 18 -7.43 12.43 8.70
C CYS A 18 -7.94 12.37 10.15
N ILE A 19 -8.99 13.17 10.44
CA ILE A 19 -9.80 12.97 11.65
C ILE A 19 -10.75 11.80 11.34
N GLY A 20 -10.27 10.59 11.56
CA GLY A 20 -11.09 9.39 11.57
C GLY A 20 -11.53 9.11 13.00
N ALA A 21 -12.85 9.14 13.25
CA ALA A 21 -13.46 8.71 14.49
C ALA A 21 -13.19 7.19 14.68
N GLY A 22 -12.08 6.85 15.33
CA GLY A 22 -11.73 5.49 15.73
C GLY A 22 -12.28 5.22 17.12
N SER A 23 -13.17 4.26 17.22
CA SER A 23 -13.66 3.70 18.49
C SER A 23 -12.51 3.37 19.43
N ILE A 24 -12.49 4.00 20.58
CA ILE A 24 -11.59 3.71 21.68
C ILE A 24 -12.13 2.46 22.37
N CYS A 25 -11.68 1.27 21.96
CA CYS A 25 -11.77 0.09 22.78
C CYS A 25 -10.58 0.11 23.75
N ALA A 26 -10.76 0.72 24.91
CA ALA A 26 -9.84 0.64 26.02
C ALA A 26 -10.02 -0.73 26.71
N SER A 27 -9.24 -1.72 26.27
CA SER A 27 -8.99 -2.90 27.10
C SER A 27 -7.87 -2.54 28.07
N ALA A 28 -8.24 -2.12 29.27
CA ALA A 28 -7.31 -1.94 30.37
C ALA A 28 -6.85 -3.32 30.84
N GLN A 29 -5.72 -3.77 30.32
CA GLN A 29 -4.97 -4.88 30.88
C GLN A 29 -3.96 -4.28 31.85
N GLU A 30 -4.24 -4.42 33.15
CA GLU A 30 -3.30 -4.06 34.22
C GLU A 30 -2.03 -4.89 34.07
N GLN A 31 -0.96 -4.27 33.55
CA GLN A 31 0.38 -4.83 33.58
C GLN A 31 1.11 -4.34 34.84
N PRO A 32 1.94 -5.20 35.46
CA PRO A 32 2.63 -4.86 36.71
C PRO A 32 3.57 -3.67 36.52
N VAL A 33 3.59 -2.78 37.50
CA VAL A 33 4.37 -1.56 37.61
C VAL A 33 5.88 -1.87 37.53
N GLY A 34 6.42 -1.81 36.30
CA GLY A 34 7.86 -2.06 36.10
C GLY A 34 8.34 -1.77 34.68
N ASN A 35 8.30 -0.64 34.18
CA ASN A 35 8.63 -0.02 32.91
C ASN A 35 7.34 0.43 32.21
N ALA A 36 6.87 1.61 32.55
CA ALA A 36 5.74 2.22 31.86
C ALA A 36 6.17 2.46 30.40
N CYS A 37 5.56 1.71 29.47
CA CYS A 37 5.74 1.91 28.04
C CYS A 37 4.50 2.58 27.47
N LEU A 38 4.70 3.45 26.47
CA LEU A 38 3.63 4.02 25.68
C LEU A 38 3.60 3.33 24.32
N THR A 39 2.44 2.83 23.93
CA THR A 39 2.22 2.29 22.58
C THR A 39 1.44 3.31 21.75
N VAL A 40 1.94 3.66 20.58
CA VAL A 40 1.28 4.56 19.63
C VAL A 40 1.26 3.96 18.24
N THR A 41 0.26 4.33 17.45
CA THR A 41 0.19 3.97 16.03
C THR A 41 0.59 5.17 15.19
N GLY A 42 1.60 4.98 14.35
CA GLY A 42 2.01 5.92 13.32
C GLY A 42 1.45 5.52 11.97
N CYS A 43 1.09 6.51 11.15
CA CYS A 43 0.62 6.30 9.79
C CYS A 43 1.16 7.41 8.90
N ALA A 44 1.59 7.05 7.70
CA ALA A 44 2.01 8.00 6.68
C ALA A 44 1.74 7.46 5.29
N SER A 45 1.69 8.36 4.31
CA SER A 45 1.50 8.01 2.90
C SER A 45 2.47 8.78 2.02
N VAL A 46 2.95 8.11 0.96
CA VAL A 46 3.80 8.69 -0.08
C VAL A 46 3.12 8.49 -1.42
N GLU A 47 3.07 9.53 -2.25
CA GLU A 47 2.55 9.45 -3.62
C GLU A 47 3.71 9.26 -4.60
N ALA A 48 3.49 8.40 -5.60
CA ALA A 48 4.40 8.16 -6.70
C ALA A 48 3.66 8.22 -8.05
N GLU A 49 4.35 8.62 -9.11
CA GLU A 49 3.84 8.49 -10.47
C GLU A 49 3.92 7.01 -10.88
N ALA A 50 2.81 6.48 -11.40
CA ALA A 50 2.76 5.11 -11.89
C ALA A 50 3.57 4.97 -13.18
N ASP A 51 4.32 3.88 -13.28
CA ASP A 51 5.03 3.48 -14.50
C ASP A 51 4.51 2.17 -15.09
N LEU A 52 3.49 1.58 -14.43
CA LEU A 52 2.75 0.41 -14.89
C LEU A 52 1.26 0.62 -14.73
N CYS A 53 0.51 0.10 -15.71
CA CYS A 53 -0.94 -0.09 -15.58
C CYS A 53 -1.30 -1.53 -15.98
N THR A 54 -2.15 -2.17 -15.19
CA THR A 54 -2.65 -3.53 -15.44
C THR A 54 -4.16 -3.51 -15.58
N PHE A 55 -4.67 -4.00 -16.70
CA PHE A 55 -6.09 -4.19 -16.96
C PHE A 55 -6.46 -5.66 -16.88
N GLY A 56 -7.54 -5.98 -16.21
CA GLY A 56 -8.21 -7.27 -16.31
C GLY A 56 -9.36 -7.20 -17.30
N GLY A 57 -9.63 -8.32 -18.01
CA GLY A 57 -10.73 -8.42 -18.93
C GLY A 57 -10.96 -9.85 -19.39
N CYS A 58 -11.87 -10.05 -20.33
CA CYS A 58 -12.08 -11.36 -20.94
C CYS A 58 -12.44 -11.24 -22.41
N VAL A 59 -12.22 -12.31 -23.17
CA VAL A 59 -12.78 -12.53 -24.51
C VAL A 59 -13.72 -13.71 -24.46
N GLU A 60 -14.84 -13.60 -25.17
CA GLU A 60 -15.88 -14.63 -25.22
C GLU A 60 -16.14 -15.03 -26.65
N ALA A 61 -16.34 -16.34 -26.89
CA ALA A 61 -16.75 -16.85 -28.18
C ALA A 61 -17.74 -18.01 -28.04
N ALA A 62 -18.69 -18.05 -28.97
CA ALA A 62 -19.65 -19.15 -29.05
C ALA A 62 -19.19 -20.19 -30.09
N GLY A 63 -19.64 -21.45 -29.88
CA GLY A 63 -19.40 -22.55 -30.81
C GLY A 63 -20.53 -23.57 -30.75
N ASN A 64 -20.63 -24.41 -31.78
CA ASN A 64 -21.62 -25.51 -31.81
C ASN A 64 -21.28 -26.63 -30.82
N ASP A 65 -20.02 -26.73 -30.45
CA ASP A 65 -19.51 -27.63 -29.42
C ASP A 65 -18.43 -26.89 -28.59
N MET A 66 -18.00 -27.52 -27.48
CA MET A 66 -17.04 -26.94 -26.56
C MET A 66 -15.70 -26.62 -27.23
N ARG A 67 -15.22 -27.53 -28.09
CA ARG A 67 -13.95 -27.37 -28.78
C ARG A 67 -13.98 -26.20 -29.75
N ALA A 68 -15.05 -26.07 -30.53
CA ALA A 68 -15.23 -24.94 -31.46
C ALA A 68 -15.29 -23.60 -30.73
N ALA A 69 -15.97 -23.53 -29.59
CA ALA A 69 -16.02 -22.34 -28.74
C ALA A 69 -14.62 -21.96 -28.19
N GLU A 70 -13.87 -22.94 -27.68
CA GLU A 70 -12.51 -22.74 -27.16
C GLU A 70 -11.54 -22.28 -28.26
N GLU A 71 -11.59 -22.89 -29.45
CA GLU A 71 -10.76 -22.50 -30.60
C GLU A 71 -11.06 -21.06 -31.05
N ALA A 72 -12.34 -20.68 -31.08
CA ALA A 72 -12.77 -19.34 -31.42
C ALA A 72 -12.32 -18.30 -30.37
N ALA A 73 -12.48 -18.59 -29.09
CA ALA A 73 -12.00 -17.71 -28.01
C ALA A 73 -10.47 -17.58 -28.02
N ALA A 74 -9.74 -18.66 -28.30
CA ALA A 74 -8.29 -18.65 -28.46
C ALA A 74 -7.83 -17.82 -29.66
N ALA A 75 -8.61 -17.81 -30.75
CA ALA A 75 -8.33 -16.96 -31.91
C ALA A 75 -8.52 -15.46 -31.58
N LEU A 76 -9.59 -15.11 -30.86
CA LEU A 76 -9.81 -13.74 -30.38
C LEU A 76 -8.68 -13.28 -29.47
N LEU A 77 -8.28 -14.10 -28.50
CA LEU A 77 -7.17 -13.77 -27.61
C LEU A 77 -5.85 -13.55 -28.36
N ARG A 78 -5.58 -14.37 -29.41
CA ARG A 78 -4.40 -14.14 -30.28
C ARG A 78 -4.48 -12.80 -30.98
N THR A 79 -5.63 -12.44 -31.52
CA THR A 79 -5.84 -11.13 -32.16
C THR A 79 -5.57 -9.98 -31.19
N VAL A 80 -6.03 -10.09 -29.93
CA VAL A 80 -5.74 -9.10 -28.90
C VAL A 80 -4.23 -9.03 -28.62
N LYS A 81 -3.56 -10.17 -28.45
CA LYS A 81 -2.11 -10.25 -28.22
C LYS A 81 -1.33 -9.58 -29.33
N ASP A 82 -1.65 -9.89 -30.58
CA ASP A 82 -0.96 -9.36 -31.76
C ASP A 82 -1.20 -7.85 -31.93
N THR A 83 -2.44 -7.40 -31.68
CA THR A 83 -2.81 -5.97 -31.80
C THR A 83 -2.10 -5.11 -30.76
N PHE A 84 -1.95 -5.62 -29.53
CA PHE A 84 -1.41 -4.86 -28.41
C PHE A 84 0.06 -5.15 -28.06
N ALA A 85 0.76 -5.96 -28.88
CA ALA A 85 2.16 -6.31 -28.67
C ALA A 85 3.11 -5.09 -28.55
N ALA A 86 2.78 -3.97 -29.22
CA ALA A 86 3.56 -2.74 -29.13
C ALA A 86 3.26 -1.89 -27.89
N TYR A 87 2.16 -2.14 -27.20
CA TYR A 87 1.70 -1.37 -26.05
C TYR A 87 1.96 -2.06 -24.72
N GLY A 88 2.17 -3.37 -24.73
CA GLY A 88 2.38 -4.13 -23.49
C GLY A 88 2.28 -5.63 -23.71
N THR A 89 2.07 -6.34 -22.60
CA THR A 89 2.00 -7.80 -22.56
C THR A 89 0.61 -8.27 -22.17
N VAL A 90 0.01 -9.11 -23.03
CA VAL A 90 -1.26 -9.80 -22.74
C VAL A 90 -0.97 -11.22 -22.30
N SER A 91 -1.40 -11.59 -21.10
CA SER A 91 -1.36 -12.95 -20.55
C SER A 91 -2.77 -13.54 -20.39
N GLU A 92 -2.89 -14.83 -20.59
CA GLU A 92 -4.10 -15.59 -20.23
C GLU A 92 -4.00 -16.03 -18.78
N GLU A 93 -4.99 -15.64 -17.94
CA GLU A 93 -5.03 -15.97 -16.53
C GLU A 93 -5.78 -17.27 -16.28
N SER A 94 -6.91 -17.45 -16.96
CA SER A 94 -7.73 -18.66 -16.87
C SER A 94 -8.68 -18.79 -18.06
N SER A 95 -9.24 -19.96 -18.24
CA SER A 95 -10.28 -20.19 -19.25
C SER A 95 -11.38 -21.11 -18.70
N SER A 96 -12.59 -20.93 -19.22
CA SER A 96 -13.73 -21.79 -18.94
C SER A 96 -14.60 -21.93 -20.18
N ALA A 97 -15.29 -23.07 -20.31
CA ALA A 97 -16.29 -23.29 -21.33
C ALA A 97 -17.52 -23.92 -20.69
N TYR A 98 -18.70 -23.48 -21.10
CA TYR A 98 -19.96 -23.93 -20.54
C TYR A 98 -21.05 -24.00 -21.61
N PRO A 99 -22.05 -24.87 -21.45
CA PRO A 99 -23.20 -24.94 -22.35
C PRO A 99 -23.94 -23.59 -22.40
N ALA A 100 -24.27 -23.15 -23.62
CA ALA A 100 -25.02 -21.91 -23.87
C ALA A 100 -26.27 -22.23 -24.72
N GLY A 101 -27.44 -22.14 -24.14
CA GLY A 101 -28.68 -22.49 -24.80
C GLY A 101 -28.83 -24.03 -24.98
N ALA A 102 -29.66 -24.42 -25.97
CA ALA A 102 -30.03 -25.83 -26.17
C ALA A 102 -28.95 -26.63 -26.93
N THR A 103 -28.09 -26.02 -27.72
CA THR A 103 -27.20 -26.72 -28.67
C THR A 103 -25.83 -26.07 -28.84
N GLY A 104 -25.46 -25.12 -27.99
CA GLY A 104 -24.21 -24.38 -28.14
C GLY A 104 -23.36 -24.35 -26.88
N TYR A 105 -22.15 -23.87 -27.03
CA TYR A 105 -21.21 -23.63 -25.95
C TYR A 105 -20.67 -22.22 -26.05
N THR A 106 -20.33 -21.63 -24.90
CA THR A 106 -19.57 -20.39 -24.80
C THR A 106 -18.27 -20.68 -24.09
N ALA A 107 -17.16 -20.22 -24.68
CA ALA A 107 -15.86 -20.23 -24.02
C ALA A 107 -15.46 -18.81 -23.65
N VAL A 108 -14.93 -18.64 -22.44
CA VAL A 108 -14.44 -17.39 -21.89
C VAL A 108 -12.98 -17.56 -21.55
N LYS A 109 -12.14 -16.65 -22.01
CA LYS A 109 -10.73 -16.55 -21.61
C LYS A 109 -10.50 -15.24 -20.88
N TYR A 110 -10.12 -15.35 -19.63
CA TYR A 110 -9.72 -14.22 -18.81
C TYR A 110 -8.29 -13.82 -19.12
N LEU A 111 -8.05 -12.55 -19.24
CA LEU A 111 -6.74 -12.00 -19.60
C LEU A 111 -6.32 -10.88 -18.64
N SER A 112 -5.02 -10.74 -18.50
CA SER A 112 -4.37 -9.59 -17.90
C SER A 112 -3.52 -8.90 -18.97
N PHE A 113 -3.65 -7.59 -19.09
CA PHE A 113 -2.83 -6.76 -19.96
C PHE A 113 -2.02 -5.80 -19.12
N VAL A 114 -0.70 -5.87 -19.24
CA VAL A 114 0.24 -5.01 -18.50
C VAL A 114 0.95 -4.10 -19.48
N THR A 115 0.91 -2.81 -19.22
CA THR A 115 1.59 -1.77 -20.01
C THR A 115 2.48 -0.90 -19.13
N ASP A 116 3.61 -0.45 -19.67
CA ASP A 116 4.47 0.57 -19.09
C ASP A 116 4.18 1.99 -19.63
N GLN A 117 3.12 2.13 -20.42
CA GLN A 117 2.57 3.38 -20.92
C GLN A 117 1.40 3.82 -20.03
N ALA A 118 1.67 3.96 -18.73
CA ALA A 118 0.63 4.26 -17.74
C ALA A 118 -0.09 5.61 -18.01
N ASP A 119 0.60 6.55 -18.62
CA ASP A 119 0.07 7.85 -19.09
C ASP A 119 -0.96 7.72 -20.22
N GLN A 120 -0.94 6.62 -20.99
CA GLN A 120 -1.87 6.32 -22.09
C GLN A 120 -2.93 5.29 -21.68
N ALA A 121 -3.06 4.98 -20.41
CA ALA A 121 -3.90 3.89 -19.89
C ALA A 121 -5.36 3.97 -20.37
N GLU A 122 -5.98 5.16 -20.38
CA GLU A 122 -7.37 5.34 -20.83
C GLU A 122 -7.53 5.12 -22.33
N GLU A 123 -6.56 5.55 -23.14
CA GLU A 123 -6.58 5.33 -24.58
C GLU A 123 -6.43 3.84 -24.92
N ILE A 124 -5.51 3.17 -24.23
CA ILE A 124 -5.28 1.73 -24.36
C ILE A 124 -6.52 0.95 -23.93
N ARG A 125 -7.16 1.31 -22.81
CA ARG A 125 -8.39 0.68 -22.32
C ARG A 125 -9.52 0.82 -23.36
N ALA A 126 -9.69 2.03 -23.92
CA ALA A 126 -10.69 2.27 -24.95
C ALA A 126 -10.40 1.49 -26.26
N ALA A 127 -9.13 1.29 -26.58
CA ALA A 127 -8.73 0.46 -27.73
C ALA A 127 -8.98 -1.03 -27.45
N LEU A 128 -8.67 -1.55 -26.25
CA LEU A 128 -8.97 -2.92 -25.84
C LEU A 128 -10.47 -3.24 -25.96
N ALA A 129 -11.34 -2.34 -25.51
CA ALA A 129 -12.78 -2.51 -25.62
C ALA A 129 -13.25 -2.65 -27.10
N LYS A 130 -12.60 -1.97 -28.02
CA LYS A 130 -12.92 -2.04 -29.47
C LYS A 130 -12.51 -3.36 -30.14
N THR A 131 -11.59 -4.11 -29.53
CA THR A 131 -11.15 -5.42 -30.05
C THR A 131 -11.99 -6.60 -29.57
N GLY A 132 -13.11 -6.33 -28.87
CA GLY A 132 -14.00 -7.36 -28.35
C GLY A 132 -13.61 -7.90 -26.97
N VAL A 133 -12.67 -7.24 -26.28
CA VAL A 133 -12.42 -7.51 -24.86
C VAL A 133 -13.57 -6.94 -24.05
N THR A 134 -14.19 -7.77 -23.24
CA THR A 134 -15.31 -7.44 -22.35
C THR A 134 -14.88 -7.49 -20.89
N CYS A 135 -15.75 -7.08 -19.99
CA CYS A 135 -15.47 -7.07 -18.53
C CYS A 135 -14.18 -6.35 -18.16
N LEU A 136 -13.79 -5.32 -18.94
CA LEU A 136 -12.60 -4.52 -18.64
C LEU A 136 -12.76 -3.78 -17.32
N ASP A 137 -11.79 -3.96 -16.44
CA ASP A 137 -11.70 -3.19 -15.21
C ASP A 137 -11.19 -1.75 -15.45
N GLY A 138 -11.13 -0.93 -14.38
CA GLY A 138 -10.69 0.45 -14.45
C GLY A 138 -9.16 0.62 -14.56
N GLY A 139 -8.43 -0.48 -14.63
CA GLY A 139 -6.97 -0.49 -14.58
C GLY A 139 -6.42 -0.34 -13.14
N ARG A 140 -5.31 -0.99 -12.89
CA ARG A 140 -4.56 -0.89 -11.62
C ARG A 140 -3.20 -0.29 -11.90
N PHE A 141 -2.96 0.89 -11.37
CA PHE A 141 -1.69 1.59 -11.47
C PHE A 141 -0.70 1.07 -10.41
N SER A 142 0.55 0.93 -10.78
CA SER A 142 1.63 0.50 -9.89
C SER A 142 2.98 1.06 -10.34
N CYS A 143 4.00 0.92 -9.48
CA CYS A 143 5.39 1.20 -9.85
C CYS A 143 6.16 -0.12 -9.95
N LYS A 144 7.05 -0.23 -10.96
CA LYS A 144 7.94 -1.39 -11.15
C LYS A 144 8.85 -1.60 -9.95
N GLU A 145 9.37 -0.49 -9.43
CA GLU A 145 10.29 -0.47 -8.29
C GLU A 145 9.66 0.32 -7.14
N ASP A 146 8.76 -0.34 -6.41
CA ASP A 146 8.00 0.30 -5.33
C ASP A 146 8.68 0.25 -3.96
N GLY A 147 9.82 -0.43 -3.86
CA GLY A 147 10.54 -0.64 -2.59
C GLY A 147 10.96 0.66 -1.91
N GLU A 148 11.42 1.65 -2.67
CA GLU A 148 11.84 2.95 -2.11
C GLU A 148 10.64 3.73 -1.54
N TYR A 149 9.51 3.73 -2.23
CA TYR A 149 8.28 4.41 -1.77
C TYR A 149 7.70 3.74 -0.52
N LYS A 150 7.73 2.40 -0.45
CA LYS A 150 7.33 1.64 0.75
C LYS A 150 8.21 1.96 1.93
N LEU A 151 9.53 1.99 1.72
CA LEU A 151 10.50 2.31 2.76
C LEU A 151 10.34 3.75 3.27
N GLU A 152 10.10 4.70 2.37
CA GLU A 152 9.87 6.08 2.74
C GLU A 152 8.56 6.24 3.53
N ALA A 153 7.48 5.59 3.10
CA ALA A 153 6.21 5.58 3.84
C ALA A 153 6.40 5.01 5.26
N LEU A 154 7.18 3.93 5.42
CA LEU A 154 7.51 3.35 6.72
C LEU A 154 8.32 4.32 7.60
N ARG A 155 9.33 5.00 7.06
CA ARG A 155 10.12 6.01 7.80
C ARG A 155 9.22 7.12 8.31
N LEU A 156 8.37 7.69 7.45
CA LEU A 156 7.44 8.74 7.82
C LEU A 156 6.39 8.27 8.84
N ALA A 157 5.94 7.02 8.76
CA ALA A 157 5.02 6.44 9.75
C ALA A 157 5.69 6.30 11.12
N ILE A 158 6.97 5.91 11.19
CA ILE A 158 7.75 5.85 12.43
C ILE A 158 7.94 7.25 13.00
N ASP A 159 8.25 8.24 12.19
CA ASP A 159 8.42 9.63 12.64
C ASP A 159 7.09 10.20 13.15
N ASN A 160 5.98 9.92 12.47
CA ASN A 160 4.64 10.27 12.98
C ASN A 160 4.32 9.61 14.33
N ALA A 161 4.73 8.35 14.54
CA ALA A 161 4.61 7.70 15.83
C ALA A 161 5.43 8.40 16.91
N ARG A 162 6.67 8.83 16.62
CA ARG A 162 7.53 9.60 17.54
C ARG A 162 6.92 10.93 17.91
N GLU A 163 6.40 11.67 16.96
CA GLU A 163 5.72 12.96 17.21
C GLU A 163 4.50 12.78 18.12
N LYS A 164 3.68 11.75 17.87
CA LYS A 164 2.54 11.41 18.72
C LYS A 164 2.98 11.03 20.14
N ALA A 165 4.03 10.21 20.27
CA ALA A 165 4.56 9.82 21.57
C ALA A 165 5.04 11.04 22.36
N LYS A 166 5.76 11.96 21.72
CA LYS A 166 6.21 13.23 22.30
C LYS A 166 5.04 14.10 22.75
N ALA A 167 4.01 14.24 21.91
CA ALA A 167 2.80 15.00 22.25
C ALA A 167 2.04 14.41 23.44
N LEU A 168 2.17 13.10 23.68
CA LEU A 168 1.60 12.39 24.82
C LEU A 168 2.53 12.37 26.05
N GLY A 169 3.65 13.13 26.01
CA GLY A 169 4.60 13.26 27.12
C GLY A 169 5.54 12.05 27.28
N ALA A 170 5.68 11.20 26.26
CA ALA A 170 6.68 10.15 26.26
C ALA A 170 7.94 10.62 25.52
N GLU A 171 8.93 11.08 26.26
CA GLU A 171 10.25 11.45 25.76
C GLU A 171 11.25 10.28 25.76
N GLY A 172 10.75 9.05 25.93
CA GLY A 172 11.56 7.86 26.03
C GLY A 172 12.03 7.32 24.67
N GLU A 173 12.98 6.38 24.74
CA GLU A 173 13.53 5.70 23.59
C GLU A 173 12.50 4.79 22.90
N LEU A 174 12.56 4.68 21.59
CA LEU A 174 11.80 3.71 20.80
C LEU A 174 12.34 2.30 21.10
N VAL A 175 11.53 1.47 21.73
CA VAL A 175 11.91 0.12 22.18
C VAL A 175 11.58 -0.95 21.16
N HIS A 176 10.43 -0.77 20.46
CA HIS A 176 9.92 -1.75 19.51
C HIS A 176 9.08 -1.08 18.44
N VAL A 177 9.21 -1.57 17.20
CA VAL A 177 8.36 -1.19 16.08
C VAL A 177 7.86 -2.46 15.39
N GLU A 178 6.58 -2.50 15.14
CA GLU A 178 5.91 -3.55 14.37
C GLU A 178 5.21 -2.91 13.18
N GLU A 179 5.55 -3.36 11.98
CA GLU A 179 4.81 -3.00 10.77
C GLU A 179 3.46 -3.71 10.79
N GLN A 180 2.37 -2.96 10.74
CA GLN A 180 1.02 -3.50 10.68
C GLN A 180 0.54 -3.66 9.25
N CYS A 181 0.85 -2.71 8.40
CA CYS A 181 0.60 -2.79 6.97
C CYS A 181 1.47 -1.79 6.20
N CYS A 182 1.88 -2.19 5.02
CA CYS A 182 2.46 -1.32 4.00
C CYS A 182 1.90 -1.76 2.65
N TYR A 183 0.78 -1.17 2.23
CA TYR A 183 0.12 -1.53 0.98
C TYR A 183 0.13 -0.35 0.00
N PRO A 184 0.32 -0.63 -1.30
CA PRO A 184 -0.07 0.32 -2.31
C PRO A 184 -1.60 0.43 -2.26
N CYS A 185 -2.10 1.53 -1.75
CA CYS A 185 -3.49 1.90 -1.97
C CYS A 185 -3.54 2.56 -3.34
N ALA A 186 -3.75 1.75 -4.39
CA ALA A 186 -4.32 2.31 -5.59
C ALA A 186 -5.68 2.85 -5.17
N ARG A 187 -5.83 4.15 -5.05
CA ARG A 187 -7.16 4.75 -4.97
C ARG A 187 -7.87 4.31 -6.23
N GLY A 188 -8.78 3.34 -6.08
CA GLY A 188 -9.50 2.75 -7.18
C GLY A 188 -10.08 3.86 -8.06
N GLY A 189 -9.68 3.87 -9.33
CA GLY A 189 -10.31 4.67 -10.35
C GLY A 189 -9.87 6.12 -10.46
N THR A 190 -8.74 6.54 -9.94
CA THR A 190 -8.18 7.84 -10.32
C THR A 190 -7.39 7.66 -11.62
N SER A 191 -7.91 8.26 -12.70
CA SER A 191 -7.27 8.37 -14.01
C SER A 191 -6.03 9.29 -13.99
N ASP A 192 -5.50 9.61 -12.81
CA ASP A 192 -4.40 10.56 -12.64
C ASP A 192 -3.02 9.92 -12.67
N GLY A 193 -2.93 8.60 -12.89
CA GLY A 193 -1.66 7.89 -13.01
C GLY A 193 -0.83 7.86 -11.73
N LYS A 194 -1.44 8.10 -10.55
CA LYS A 194 -0.74 8.12 -9.28
C LYS A 194 -1.02 6.90 -8.42
N VAL A 195 0.00 6.50 -7.67
CA VAL A 195 -0.06 5.42 -6.67
C VAL A 195 0.27 5.99 -5.31
N THR A 196 -0.56 5.70 -4.31
CA THR A 196 -0.32 6.09 -2.92
C THR A 196 0.13 4.87 -2.12
N TYR A 197 1.33 4.93 -1.56
CA TYR A 197 1.85 3.92 -0.64
C TYR A 197 1.55 4.36 0.79
N THR A 198 0.73 3.61 1.51
CA THR A 198 0.39 3.90 2.91
C THR A 198 1.01 2.87 3.82
N ALA A 199 1.76 3.33 4.82
CA ALA A 199 2.33 2.50 5.86
C ALA A 199 1.69 2.82 7.21
N THR A 200 1.47 1.77 8.01
CA THR A 200 1.01 1.87 9.39
C THR A 200 1.93 1.05 10.28
N VAL A 201 2.44 1.66 11.34
CA VAL A 201 3.32 1.01 12.31
C VAL A 201 2.74 1.14 13.71
N ARG A 202 2.97 0.10 14.53
CA ARG A 202 2.76 0.12 15.97
C ARG A 202 4.12 0.30 16.63
N ALA A 203 4.29 1.40 17.35
CA ALA A 203 5.55 1.75 18.01
C ALA A 203 5.40 1.78 19.53
N VAL A 204 6.36 1.21 20.24
CA VAL A 204 6.42 1.17 21.69
C VAL A 204 7.59 2.02 22.16
N PHE A 205 7.30 3.00 23.01
CA PHE A 205 8.29 3.90 23.60
C PHE A 205 8.43 3.63 25.10
N ALA A 206 9.66 3.61 25.59
CA ALA A 206 9.90 3.62 27.03
C ALA A 206 9.47 4.98 27.60
N LYS A 207 8.82 5.00 28.76
CA LYS A 207 8.58 6.25 29.47
C LYS A 207 9.91 6.72 30.07
N ALA A 208 10.28 7.98 29.86
CA ALA A 208 11.46 8.53 30.50
C ALA A 208 11.35 8.33 32.02
N ARG A 209 12.37 7.73 32.63
CA ARG A 209 12.45 7.69 34.10
C ARG A 209 12.64 9.12 34.55
N HIS A 210 11.65 9.69 35.22
CA HIS A 210 11.92 10.86 36.02
C HIS A 210 13.03 10.48 36.98
N ALA A 211 14.22 11.04 36.80
CA ALA A 211 15.26 10.95 37.82
C ALA A 211 14.63 11.52 39.11
N ASP A 212 14.37 10.64 40.06
CA ASP A 212 13.87 11.05 41.35
C ASP A 212 14.84 12.09 41.93
N ALA A 213 14.39 13.36 41.90
CA ALA A 213 15.04 14.44 42.58
C ALA A 213 14.81 14.30 44.12
N ARG A 214 15.07 13.10 44.63
CA ARG A 214 15.30 12.93 46.05
C ARG A 214 16.79 13.05 46.29
N GLY A 215 17.23 14.32 46.17
CA GLY A 215 18.49 14.76 46.69
C GLY A 215 18.61 14.34 48.16
N GLY A 216 19.68 13.62 48.44
CA GLY A 216 19.99 13.11 49.73
C GLY A 216 19.90 14.22 50.80
N GLN A 217 19.01 14.07 51.76
CA GLN A 217 19.23 14.66 53.04
C GLN A 217 20.34 13.85 53.70
N SER A 218 21.55 14.36 53.56
CA SER A 218 22.71 14.02 54.35
C SER A 218 22.33 14.27 55.83
N HIS A 219 22.07 13.19 56.55
CA HIS A 219 21.98 13.22 58.00
C HIS A 219 23.40 13.33 58.52
N ALA A 220 23.78 14.53 58.90
CA ALA A 220 25.04 14.74 59.62
C ALA A 220 24.96 14.04 60.99
N PRO A 221 25.98 13.27 61.40
CA PRO A 221 26.00 12.69 62.73
C PRO A 221 26.24 13.79 63.78
N ALA A 222 25.37 13.86 64.78
CA ALA A 222 25.56 14.69 65.97
C ALA A 222 26.77 14.19 66.73
N GLU A 223 27.81 15.01 66.79
CA GLU A 223 28.90 14.80 67.78
C GLU A 223 28.37 15.03 69.15
N GLY A 224 28.26 13.96 69.94
CA GLY A 224 28.01 13.99 71.35
C GLY A 224 29.31 14.31 72.11
N GLY A 225 29.42 15.52 72.64
CA GLY A 225 30.48 15.89 73.61
C GLY A 225 30.34 15.11 74.87
N ALA A 226 31.45 14.52 75.32
CA ALA A 226 31.65 13.99 76.65
C ALA A 226 32.26 15.07 77.51
N GLU A 227 31.65 15.31 78.63
CA GLU A 227 32.32 15.89 79.83
C GLU A 227 31.68 15.29 81.08
N GLY A 228 32.60 14.82 81.99
CA GLY A 228 32.28 14.51 83.36
C GLY A 228 32.85 13.21 83.86
#